data_cd948e2958274999d253f368f1c280ad
#
_entry.id   cd948e2958274999d253f368f1c280ad
#
_cell.length_a   1.000
_cell.length_b   1.000
_cell.length_c   1.000
_cell.angle_alpha   90.00
_cell.angle_beta   90.00
_cell.angle_gamma   90.00
#
_symmetry.space_group_name_H-M   'P 1'
#
loop_
_entity.id
_entity.type
_entity.pdbx_description
1 polymer ?
#
loop_
_entity_poly.entity_id
_entity_poly.type
_entity_poly.pdbx_seq_one_letter_code
_entity_poly.pdbx_strand_id
1 'polypeptide(L)'
;DKGDSGNIGELSSENFKVEVGGESVFVYQARVSKYPINQNWPGYQRPLEQTEIASFASFDYEAGKTVRITTEQKIESCDIRPKEFGIIPEVKGNTIEFVVTNPCQFVVEVNGHHKALHLFVNPKEQIQVDKEDSRIHYYGPGVHEAGVINVKSDETVYIDEGAIVYGVIRSENTSNIKVIGKGIL
;
A
#
# COMPACT_ATOMS: atom_id res chain seq x y z
N ASP A 1 -7.76 18.65 -12.63
CA ASP A 1 -6.78 18.30 -13.67
C ASP A 1 -6.96 16.83 -13.99
N LYS A 2 -7.19 16.49 -15.24
CA LYS A 2 -7.42 15.11 -15.65
C LYS A 2 -6.05 14.44 -15.63
N GLY A 3 -5.82 13.62 -14.58
CA GLY A 3 -4.63 12.79 -14.51
C GLY A 3 -4.48 11.99 -15.81
N ASP A 4 -3.30 12.05 -16.37
CA ASP A 4 -2.89 11.14 -17.42
C ASP A 4 -2.99 9.73 -16.83
N SER A 5 -3.75 8.86 -17.48
CA SER A 5 -3.87 7.46 -17.09
C SER A 5 -2.57 6.72 -17.45
N GLY A 6 -1.47 7.16 -16.83
CA GLY A 6 -0.21 6.43 -16.88
C GLY A 6 -0.46 4.99 -16.45
N ASN A 7 0.28 4.07 -17.01
CA ASN A 7 0.05 2.64 -16.89
C ASN A 7 0.18 2.16 -15.44
N ILE A 8 -0.93 2.17 -14.68
CA ILE A 8 -1.00 1.63 -13.31
C ILE A 8 -0.51 0.17 -13.27
N GLY A 9 -0.57 -0.55 -14.38
CA GLY A 9 -0.15 -1.94 -14.49
C GLY A 9 1.28 -2.21 -14.02
N GLU A 10 2.20 -1.26 -14.22
CA GLU A 10 3.59 -1.42 -13.75
C GLU A 10 3.75 -1.32 -12.23
N LEU A 11 2.78 -0.69 -11.54
CA LEU A 11 2.81 -0.45 -10.10
C LEU A 11 1.80 -1.31 -9.33
N SER A 12 0.98 -2.07 -10.05
CA SER A 12 0.10 -3.10 -9.52
C SER A 12 0.86 -4.41 -9.37
N SER A 13 0.70 -5.08 -8.22
CA SER A 13 1.35 -6.36 -7.99
C SER A 13 0.86 -7.43 -8.95
N GLU A 14 1.78 -8.13 -9.58
CA GLU A 14 1.51 -9.34 -10.36
C GLU A 14 1.55 -10.61 -9.49
N ASN A 15 2.19 -10.54 -8.31
CA ASN A 15 2.42 -11.70 -7.45
C ASN A 15 1.25 -12.05 -6.55
N PHE A 16 0.46 -11.04 -6.15
CA PHE A 16 -0.60 -11.19 -5.15
C PHE A 16 -1.88 -10.47 -5.56
N LYS A 17 -3.01 -11.12 -5.27
CA LYS A 17 -4.34 -10.50 -5.22
C LYS A 17 -4.83 -10.57 -3.79
N VAL A 18 -5.42 -9.49 -3.28
CA VAL A 18 -5.95 -9.40 -1.92
C VAL A 18 -7.43 -9.05 -1.98
N GLU A 19 -8.23 -9.78 -1.22
CA GLU A 19 -9.65 -9.52 -1.01
C GLU A 19 -9.92 -9.47 0.50
N VAL A 20 -10.77 -8.54 0.93
CA VAL A 20 -11.22 -8.41 2.32
C VAL A 20 -12.75 -8.46 2.35
N GLY A 21 -13.31 -9.49 2.97
CA GLY A 21 -14.75 -9.70 2.97
C GLY A 21 -15.36 -9.86 1.58
N GLY A 22 -14.58 -10.31 0.58
CA GLY A 22 -14.99 -10.48 -0.81
C GLY A 22 -14.81 -9.24 -1.69
N GLU A 23 -14.36 -8.12 -1.14
CA GLU A 23 -14.05 -6.91 -1.89
C GLU A 23 -12.55 -6.87 -2.22
N SER A 24 -12.21 -6.60 -3.48
CA SER A 24 -10.81 -6.50 -3.93
C SER A 24 -10.14 -5.26 -3.34
N VAL A 25 -8.90 -5.42 -2.88
CA VAL A 25 -8.02 -4.35 -2.40
C VAL A 25 -6.89 -4.17 -3.40
N PHE A 26 -6.57 -2.92 -3.72
CA PHE A 26 -5.46 -2.64 -4.64
C PHE A 26 -4.12 -3.05 -4.00
N VAL A 27 -3.35 -3.86 -4.72
CA VAL A 27 -2.03 -4.31 -4.29
C VAL A 27 -0.97 -3.60 -5.12
N TYR A 28 -0.21 -2.75 -4.46
CA TYR A 28 0.92 -2.06 -5.07
C TYR A 28 2.16 -2.96 -5.12
N GLN A 29 3.09 -2.60 -5.97
CA GLN A 29 4.43 -3.17 -5.94
C GLN A 29 5.49 -2.07 -5.95
N ALA A 30 6.59 -2.33 -5.28
CA ALA A 30 7.74 -1.44 -5.23
C ALA A 30 9.04 -2.22 -5.30
N ARG A 31 10.05 -1.60 -5.92
CA ARG A 31 11.41 -2.13 -5.91
C ARG A 31 12.08 -1.78 -4.60
N VAL A 32 12.47 -2.81 -3.87
CA VAL A 32 13.11 -2.69 -2.57
C VAL A 32 14.48 -3.35 -2.55
N SER A 33 15.25 -3.11 -1.52
CA SER A 33 16.52 -3.78 -1.30
C SER A 33 16.31 -5.24 -0.92
N LYS A 34 17.00 -6.14 -1.61
CA LYS A 34 17.00 -7.58 -1.33
C LYS A 34 17.79 -7.95 -0.06
N TYR A 35 18.76 -7.13 0.30
CA TYR A 35 19.66 -7.37 1.42
C TYR A 35 19.50 -6.31 2.51
N PRO A 36 19.84 -6.62 3.77
CA PRO A 36 19.79 -5.67 4.86
C PRO A 36 20.54 -4.37 4.57
N ILE A 37 20.09 -3.27 5.18
CA ILE A 37 20.56 -1.90 4.93
C ILE A 37 22.00 -1.66 5.45
N ASN A 38 22.59 -2.60 6.18
CA ASN A 38 23.92 -2.50 6.78
C ASN A 38 25.10 -2.46 5.77
N GLN A 39 24.84 -2.64 4.48
CA GLN A 39 25.82 -2.36 3.45
C GLN A 39 25.75 -0.89 3.07
N ASN A 40 26.85 -0.19 3.34
CA ASN A 40 26.97 1.23 3.07
C ASN A 40 27.16 1.46 1.56
N TRP A 41 26.16 2.11 0.93
CA TRP A 41 26.19 2.54 -0.48
C TRP A 41 26.10 4.05 -0.58
N PRO A 42 27.03 4.81 0.00
CA PRO A 42 26.92 6.26 0.04
C PRO A 42 26.94 6.84 -1.37
N GLY A 43 25.85 7.54 -1.72
CA GLY A 43 25.73 8.28 -2.97
C GLY A 43 25.38 7.46 -4.22
N TYR A 44 25.11 6.16 -4.11
CA TYR A 44 24.77 5.30 -5.24
C TYR A 44 23.46 4.53 -5.02
N GLN A 45 22.70 4.36 -6.08
CA GLN A 45 21.58 3.41 -6.09
C GLN A 45 22.12 1.99 -6.05
N ARG A 46 21.39 1.08 -5.41
CA ARG A 46 21.75 -0.33 -5.42
C ARG A 46 21.68 -0.89 -6.84
N PRO A 47 22.62 -1.74 -7.24
CA PRO A 47 22.50 -2.49 -8.48
C PRO A 47 21.18 -3.29 -8.53
N LEU A 48 20.60 -3.44 -9.73
CA LEU A 48 19.30 -4.09 -9.89
C LEU A 48 19.28 -5.53 -9.37
N GLU A 49 20.37 -6.27 -9.49
CA GLU A 49 20.51 -7.63 -8.98
C GLU A 49 20.46 -7.73 -7.45
N GLN A 50 20.66 -6.63 -6.75
CA GLN A 50 20.55 -6.52 -5.30
C GLN A 50 19.19 -5.97 -4.84
N THR A 51 18.26 -5.88 -5.75
CA THR A 51 16.89 -5.46 -5.48
C THR A 51 15.90 -6.58 -5.74
N GLU A 52 14.72 -6.44 -5.19
CA GLU A 52 13.56 -7.31 -5.45
C GLU A 52 12.27 -6.49 -5.47
N ILE A 53 11.20 -7.08 -5.94
CA ILE A 53 9.87 -6.48 -5.90
C ILE A 53 9.16 -6.98 -4.64
N ALA A 54 8.77 -6.05 -3.76
CA ALA A 54 7.85 -6.29 -2.68
C ALA A 54 6.45 -5.81 -3.06
N SER A 55 5.43 -6.49 -2.54
CA SER A 55 4.03 -6.10 -2.70
C SER A 55 3.50 -5.53 -1.40
N PHE A 56 2.56 -4.58 -1.49
CA PHE A 56 1.92 -4.03 -0.30
C PHE A 56 0.50 -3.55 -0.58
N ALA A 57 -0.36 -3.66 0.43
CA ALA A 57 -1.74 -3.22 0.36
C ALA A 57 -2.18 -2.63 1.71
N SER A 58 -3.13 -1.72 1.65
CA SER A 58 -3.69 -1.03 2.80
C SER A 58 -5.21 -1.10 2.76
N PHE A 59 -5.82 -1.46 3.89
CA PHE A 59 -7.28 -1.49 4.02
C PHE A 59 -7.71 -1.18 5.45
N ASP A 60 -8.98 -0.80 5.62
CA ASP A 60 -9.54 -0.52 6.93
C ASP A 60 -9.94 -1.81 7.64
N TYR A 61 -9.68 -1.86 8.93
CA TYR A 61 -10.12 -2.96 9.77
C TYR A 61 -11.65 -3.01 9.87
N GLU A 62 -12.20 -4.18 9.59
CA GLU A 62 -13.58 -4.51 9.88
C GLU A 62 -13.66 -5.88 10.58
N ALA A 63 -14.29 -5.89 11.75
CA ALA A 63 -14.39 -7.10 12.58
C ALA A 63 -15.08 -8.25 11.83
N GLY A 64 -14.46 -9.44 11.88
CA GLY A 64 -15.01 -10.68 11.31
C GLY A 64 -14.85 -10.81 9.79
N LYS A 65 -14.27 -9.84 9.08
CA LYS A 65 -13.96 -10.01 7.66
C LYS A 65 -12.75 -10.92 7.48
N THR A 66 -12.89 -11.84 6.53
CA THR A 66 -11.79 -12.72 6.10
C THR A 66 -10.92 -11.97 5.10
N VAL A 67 -9.62 -12.02 5.31
CA VAL A 67 -8.61 -11.64 4.33
C VAL A 67 -8.28 -12.86 3.49
N ARG A 68 -8.43 -12.76 2.17
CA ARG A 68 -8.05 -13.79 1.21
C ARG A 68 -6.94 -13.26 0.33
N ILE A 69 -5.86 -14.02 0.23
CA ILE A 69 -4.71 -13.72 -0.63
C ILE A 69 -4.60 -14.84 -1.65
N THR A 70 -4.54 -14.48 -2.92
CA THR A 70 -4.28 -15.43 -4.01
C THR A 70 -2.90 -15.13 -4.60
N THR A 71 -2.10 -16.17 -4.80
CA THR A 71 -0.77 -16.10 -5.41
C THR A 71 -0.75 -16.82 -6.74
N GLU A 72 0.12 -16.41 -7.65
CA GLU A 72 0.35 -17.17 -8.89
C GLU A 72 1.14 -18.46 -8.64
N GLN A 73 2.05 -18.43 -7.67
CA GLN A 73 2.91 -19.56 -7.33
C GLN A 73 2.19 -20.53 -6.40
N LYS A 74 2.51 -21.81 -6.54
CA LYS A 74 2.11 -22.83 -5.56
C LYS A 74 2.73 -22.49 -4.20
N ILE A 75 1.91 -22.53 -3.16
CA ILE A 75 2.34 -22.26 -1.79
C ILE A 75 2.89 -23.55 -1.19
N GLU A 76 4.18 -23.55 -0.86
CA GLU A 76 4.86 -24.64 -0.15
C GLU A 76 5.03 -24.30 1.35
N SER A 77 5.17 -23.00 1.65
CA SER A 77 5.22 -22.49 3.01
C SER A 77 4.56 -21.11 3.08
N CYS A 78 3.96 -20.80 4.23
CA CYS A 78 3.38 -19.49 4.51
C CYS A 78 3.65 -19.12 5.96
N ASP A 79 4.27 -17.95 6.16
CA ASP A 79 4.50 -17.35 7.47
C ASP A 79 3.90 -15.95 7.51
N ILE A 80 3.24 -15.62 8.63
CA ILE A 80 2.78 -14.26 8.92
C ILE A 80 3.59 -13.72 10.10
N ARG A 81 4.17 -12.53 9.92
CA ARG A 81 5.03 -11.90 10.93
C ARG A 81 4.58 -10.46 11.22
N PRO A 82 4.68 -10.01 12.48
CA PRO A 82 5.23 -10.73 13.65
C PRO A 82 4.28 -11.82 14.17
N LYS A 83 4.84 -12.89 14.72
CA LYS A 83 4.09 -14.05 15.22
C LYS A 83 3.21 -13.73 16.43
N GLU A 84 3.53 -12.69 17.19
CA GLU A 84 2.81 -12.23 18.37
C GLU A 84 1.38 -11.77 18.09
N PHE A 85 1.03 -11.45 16.83
CA PHE A 85 -0.36 -11.14 16.47
C PHE A 85 -1.26 -12.37 16.41
N GLY A 86 -0.71 -13.58 16.51
CA GLY A 86 -1.49 -14.81 16.53
C GLY A 86 -2.31 -15.08 15.28
N ILE A 87 -1.98 -14.45 14.15
CA ILE A 87 -2.67 -14.68 12.88
C ILE A 87 -2.26 -16.04 12.34
N ILE A 88 -3.24 -16.93 12.20
CA ILE A 88 -3.03 -18.30 11.71
C ILE A 88 -3.60 -18.40 10.30
N PRO A 89 -2.74 -18.56 9.27
CA PRO A 89 -3.21 -18.71 7.90
C PRO A 89 -3.74 -20.12 7.63
N GLU A 90 -4.87 -20.21 6.94
CA GLU A 90 -5.32 -21.43 6.27
C GLU A 90 -4.88 -21.41 4.81
N VAL A 91 -4.09 -22.40 4.40
CA VAL A 91 -3.55 -22.49 3.03
C VAL A 91 -4.28 -23.58 2.26
N LYS A 92 -4.85 -23.21 1.10
CA LYS A 92 -5.51 -24.15 0.16
C LYS A 92 -5.05 -23.85 -1.26
N GLY A 93 -4.18 -24.72 -1.78
CA GLY A 93 -3.62 -24.54 -3.13
C GLY A 93 -2.74 -23.30 -3.21
N ASN A 94 -3.19 -22.28 -3.95
CA ASN A 94 -2.53 -20.99 -4.10
C ASN A 94 -3.26 -19.86 -3.34
N THR A 95 -4.13 -20.21 -2.40
CA THR A 95 -4.93 -19.25 -1.61
C THR A 95 -4.59 -19.37 -0.13
N ILE A 96 -4.49 -18.21 0.52
CA ILE A 96 -4.27 -18.04 1.97
C ILE A 96 -5.47 -17.30 2.51
N GLU A 97 -6.08 -17.82 3.58
CA GLU A 97 -7.20 -17.18 4.27
C GLU A 97 -6.90 -17.03 5.76
N PHE A 98 -7.26 -15.89 6.32
CA PHE A 98 -7.17 -15.63 7.76
C PHE A 98 -8.08 -14.47 8.16
N VAL A 99 -8.26 -14.31 9.48
CA VAL A 99 -8.99 -13.18 10.06
C VAL A 99 -8.03 -12.34 10.89
N VAL A 100 -8.16 -11.03 10.79
CA VAL A 100 -7.43 -10.05 11.62
C VAL A 100 -8.37 -9.57 12.72
N THR A 101 -7.89 -9.51 13.95
CA THR A 101 -8.71 -9.18 15.13
C THR A 101 -8.66 -7.70 15.55
N ASN A 102 -7.68 -6.96 15.05
CA ASN A 102 -7.47 -5.53 15.37
C ASN A 102 -6.60 -4.87 14.29
N PRO A 103 -6.62 -3.54 14.19
CA PRO A 103 -5.68 -2.81 13.34
C PRO A 103 -4.23 -3.18 13.65
N CYS A 104 -3.46 -3.51 12.63
CA CYS A 104 -2.06 -3.92 12.77
C CYS A 104 -1.34 -3.89 11.40
N GLN A 105 -0.02 -4.02 11.44
CA GLN A 105 0.81 -4.13 10.24
C GLN A 105 1.58 -5.43 10.30
N PHE A 106 1.55 -6.21 9.22
CA PHE A 106 2.21 -7.51 9.19
C PHE A 106 2.66 -7.86 7.78
N VAL A 107 3.52 -8.86 7.71
CA VAL A 107 4.11 -9.35 6.47
C VAL A 107 3.66 -10.80 6.25
N VAL A 108 3.23 -11.11 5.05
CA VAL A 108 2.94 -12.47 4.59
C VAL A 108 4.10 -12.93 3.73
N GLU A 109 4.84 -13.91 4.23
CA GLU A 109 5.98 -14.53 3.59
C GLU A 109 5.53 -15.83 2.94
N VAL A 110 5.57 -15.90 1.62
CA VAL A 110 5.21 -17.10 0.84
C VAL A 110 6.47 -17.69 0.24
N ASN A 111 6.75 -18.95 0.56
CA ASN A 111 7.94 -19.67 0.09
C ASN A 111 9.26 -18.97 0.48
N GLY A 112 9.28 -18.30 1.62
CA GLY A 112 10.42 -17.56 2.15
C GLY A 112 10.17 -16.07 2.29
N HIS A 113 11.18 -15.33 2.73
CA HIS A 113 11.07 -13.91 3.10
C HIS A 113 11.24 -12.93 1.92
N HIS A 114 11.62 -13.43 0.74
CA HIS A 114 11.76 -12.59 -0.46
C HIS A 114 10.41 -12.35 -1.14
N LYS A 115 10.26 -11.22 -1.80
CA LYS A 115 9.04 -10.83 -2.53
C LYS A 115 7.78 -10.90 -1.65
N ALA A 116 7.92 -10.55 -0.38
CA ALA A 116 6.85 -10.62 0.59
C ALA A 116 5.71 -9.64 0.30
N LEU A 117 4.53 -9.94 0.86
CA LEU A 117 3.38 -9.05 0.86
C LEU A 117 3.25 -8.35 2.22
N HIS A 118 3.34 -7.04 2.21
CA HIS A 118 3.14 -6.20 3.40
C HIS A 118 1.69 -5.72 3.45
N LEU A 119 1.01 -5.97 4.58
CA LEU A 119 -0.37 -5.56 4.78
C LEU A 119 -0.49 -4.55 5.92
N PHE A 120 -1.14 -3.43 5.62
CA PHE A 120 -1.41 -2.33 6.54
C PHE A 120 -2.90 -2.30 6.83
N VAL A 121 -3.30 -2.86 7.98
CA VAL A 121 -4.68 -2.85 8.45
C VAL A 121 -4.89 -1.65 9.34
N ASN A 122 -5.53 -0.63 8.81
CA ASN A 122 -5.72 0.65 9.49
C ASN A 122 -6.99 0.65 10.36
N PRO A 123 -7.04 1.47 11.41
CA PRO A 123 -8.32 1.81 12.04
C PRO A 123 -9.29 2.35 10.98
N LYS A 124 -10.56 1.98 11.10
CA LYS A 124 -11.58 2.49 10.17
C LYS A 124 -11.69 4.01 10.28
N GLU A 125 -11.28 4.71 9.25
CA GLU A 125 -11.44 6.14 9.15
C GLU A 125 -12.85 6.48 8.64
N GLN A 126 -13.54 7.38 9.36
CA GLN A 126 -14.85 7.91 8.94
C GLN A 126 -14.68 9.26 8.22
N ILE A 127 -13.66 9.38 7.40
CA ILE A 127 -13.46 10.64 6.66
C ILE A 127 -14.27 10.55 5.38
N GLN A 128 -15.36 11.32 5.34
CA GLN A 128 -16.06 11.62 4.11
C GLN A 128 -15.39 12.83 3.46
N VAL A 129 -14.81 12.60 2.29
CA VAL A 129 -14.18 13.66 1.50
C VAL A 129 -15.16 14.08 0.42
N ASP A 130 -15.57 15.35 0.46
CA ASP A 130 -16.29 15.97 -0.64
C ASP A 130 -15.27 16.32 -1.76
N LYS A 131 -15.28 15.54 -2.82
CA LYS A 131 -14.35 15.70 -3.94
C LYS A 131 -14.54 17.00 -4.73
N GLU A 132 -15.67 17.67 -4.56
CA GLU A 132 -16.02 18.94 -5.19
C GLU A 132 -15.65 20.15 -4.31
N ASP A 133 -15.24 19.93 -3.05
CA ASP A 133 -14.78 21.03 -2.19
C ASP A 133 -13.44 21.57 -2.69
N SER A 134 -13.39 22.85 -3.04
CA SER A 134 -12.21 23.53 -3.55
C SER A 134 -10.99 23.53 -2.60
N ARG A 135 -11.21 23.18 -1.34
CA ARG A 135 -10.13 22.99 -0.34
C ARG A 135 -9.53 21.59 -0.35
N ILE A 136 -10.03 20.70 -1.19
CA ILE A 136 -9.54 19.33 -1.32
C ILE A 136 -8.73 19.18 -2.61
N HIS A 137 -7.43 18.91 -2.45
CA HIS A 137 -6.58 18.44 -3.55
C HIS A 137 -6.79 16.94 -3.69
N TYR A 138 -7.75 16.53 -4.52
CA TYR A 138 -8.12 15.12 -4.69
C TYR A 138 -7.34 14.46 -5.82
N TYR A 139 -6.69 13.33 -5.50
CA TYR A 139 -6.01 12.44 -6.43
C TYR A 139 -6.71 11.08 -6.41
N GLY A 140 -7.48 10.78 -7.46
CA GLY A 140 -8.16 9.50 -7.65
C GLY A 140 -7.23 8.41 -8.16
N PRO A 141 -7.74 7.15 -8.33
CA PRO A 141 -6.94 6.05 -8.85
C PRO A 141 -6.23 6.42 -10.16
N GLY A 142 -4.96 6.06 -10.28
CA GLY A 142 -4.12 6.38 -11.44
C GLY A 142 -2.78 6.97 -11.05
N VAL A 143 -1.97 7.26 -12.07
CA VAL A 143 -0.66 7.92 -11.91
C VAL A 143 -0.82 9.41 -12.16
N HIS A 144 -0.32 10.23 -11.24
CA HIS A 144 -0.41 11.69 -11.27
C HIS A 144 0.98 12.31 -11.20
N GLU A 145 1.35 13.11 -12.20
CA GLU A 145 2.56 13.94 -12.21
C GLU A 145 2.22 15.33 -11.62
N ALA A 146 2.12 15.40 -10.29
CA ALA A 146 1.62 16.60 -9.60
C ALA A 146 2.67 17.70 -9.41
N GLY A 147 3.96 17.37 -9.52
CA GLY A 147 5.03 18.34 -9.30
C GLY A 147 5.00 18.91 -7.87
N VAL A 148 4.84 20.23 -7.71
CA VAL A 148 4.74 20.87 -6.40
C VAL A 148 3.27 21.15 -6.06
N ILE A 149 2.77 20.47 -5.04
CA ILE A 149 1.41 20.63 -4.50
C ILE A 149 1.49 21.70 -3.40
N ASN A 150 1.11 22.93 -3.71
CA ASN A 150 1.09 24.01 -2.73
C ASN A 150 -0.21 23.96 -1.92
N VAL A 151 -0.10 23.77 -0.61
CA VAL A 151 -1.24 23.59 0.30
C VAL A 151 -1.35 24.80 1.22
N LYS A 152 -2.54 25.39 1.28
CA LYS A 152 -2.89 26.53 2.15
C LYS A 152 -3.50 26.07 3.46
N SER A 153 -3.73 27.02 4.37
CA SER A 153 -4.45 26.73 5.62
C SER A 153 -5.84 26.16 5.34
N ASP A 154 -6.23 25.17 6.15
CA ASP A 154 -7.53 24.48 6.09
C ASP A 154 -7.73 23.63 4.82
N GLU A 155 -6.69 23.39 4.03
CA GLU A 155 -6.77 22.51 2.87
C GLU A 155 -6.34 21.07 3.22
N THR A 156 -6.85 20.15 2.43
CA THR A 156 -6.56 18.72 2.55
C THR A 156 -6.04 18.17 1.23
N VAL A 157 -4.96 17.39 1.29
CA VAL A 157 -4.52 16.53 0.18
C VAL A 157 -5.09 15.14 0.44
N TYR A 158 -5.94 14.69 -0.46
CA TYR A 158 -6.53 13.34 -0.40
C TYR A 158 -6.02 12.49 -1.54
N ILE A 159 -5.32 11.40 -1.21
CA ILE A 159 -4.74 10.46 -2.16
C ILE A 159 -5.51 9.15 -2.04
N ASP A 160 -6.41 8.88 -2.98
CA ASP A 160 -7.33 7.75 -2.93
C ASP A 160 -6.63 6.42 -3.17
N GLU A 161 -7.28 5.32 -2.81
CA GLU A 161 -6.79 3.97 -3.08
C GLU A 161 -6.54 3.77 -4.59
N GLY A 162 -5.40 3.17 -4.93
CA GLY A 162 -4.97 3.01 -6.32
C GLY A 162 -4.34 4.26 -6.94
N ALA A 163 -4.25 5.38 -6.22
CA ALA A 163 -3.54 6.57 -6.68
C ALA A 163 -2.04 6.47 -6.41
N ILE A 164 -1.24 6.96 -7.34
CA ILE A 164 0.21 7.14 -7.21
C ILE A 164 0.53 8.54 -7.68
N VAL A 165 1.05 9.35 -6.76
CA VAL A 165 1.30 10.77 -6.99
C VAL A 165 2.79 11.05 -6.97
N TYR A 166 3.35 11.42 -8.12
CA TYR A 166 4.72 11.91 -8.23
C TYR A 166 4.73 13.41 -7.98
N GLY A 167 5.19 13.80 -6.79
CA GLY A 167 5.18 15.20 -6.42
C GLY A 167 5.73 15.46 -5.02
N VAL A 168 5.66 16.70 -4.62
CA VAL A 168 6.08 17.20 -3.32
C VAL A 168 4.99 18.09 -2.74
N ILE A 169 4.60 17.85 -1.50
CA ILE A 169 3.68 18.73 -0.78
C ILE A 169 4.51 19.87 -0.15
N ARG A 170 4.11 21.10 -0.44
CA ARG A 170 4.71 22.31 0.11
C ARG A 170 3.67 23.17 0.81
N SER A 171 3.95 23.55 2.04
CA SER A 171 3.16 24.53 2.78
C SER A 171 4.09 25.45 3.57
N GLU A 172 3.78 26.76 3.56
CA GLU A 172 4.55 27.77 4.28
C GLU A 172 3.60 28.69 5.05
N ASN A 173 3.87 28.90 6.34
CA ASN A 173 3.05 29.75 7.23
C ASN A 173 1.56 29.35 7.22
N THR A 174 1.28 28.07 7.19
CA THR A 174 -0.08 27.48 7.13
C THR A 174 -0.43 26.76 8.42
N SER A 175 -1.72 26.57 8.67
CA SER A 175 -2.27 25.83 9.79
C SER A 175 -3.39 24.90 9.33
N ASN A 176 -3.66 23.84 10.10
CA ASN A 176 -4.76 22.91 9.89
C ASN A 176 -4.76 22.26 8.49
N ILE A 177 -3.58 21.90 7.97
CA ILE A 177 -3.47 21.11 6.76
C ILE A 177 -3.60 19.62 7.08
N LYS A 178 -4.15 18.84 6.15
CA LYS A 178 -4.25 17.38 6.26
C LYS A 178 -3.71 16.72 5.00
N VAL A 179 -3.04 15.60 5.20
CA VAL A 179 -2.64 14.68 4.11
C VAL A 179 -3.17 13.32 4.50
N ILE A 180 -4.12 12.81 3.74
CA ILE A 180 -4.86 11.59 4.08
C ILE A 180 -5.16 10.76 2.83
N GLY A 181 -5.51 9.50 3.04
CA GLY A 181 -5.87 8.57 1.97
C GLY A 181 -5.09 7.26 2.06
N LYS A 182 -5.29 6.39 1.07
CA LYS A 182 -4.67 5.06 0.97
C LYS A 182 -3.75 4.91 -0.25
N GLY A 183 -3.60 5.99 -1.02
CA GLY A 183 -2.68 6.05 -2.15
C GLY A 183 -1.24 6.31 -1.73
N ILE A 184 -0.39 6.57 -2.70
CA ILE A 184 1.07 6.74 -2.53
C ILE A 184 1.49 8.13 -3.04
N LEU A 185 2.38 8.78 -2.29
CA LEU A 185 3.09 9.99 -2.65
C LEU A 185 4.60 9.73 -2.63
#